data_e4014cbb2426834e5658bcf21b664b69
#
_entry.id   e4014cbb2426834e5658bcf21b664b69
#
_cell.length_a   1.000
_cell.length_b   1.000
_cell.length_c   1.000
_cell.angle_alpha   90.00
_cell.angle_beta   90.00
_cell.angle_gamma   90.00
#
_symmetry.space_group_name_H-M   'P 1'
#
loop_
_entity.id
_entity.type
_entity.pdbx_description
1 polymer ?
#
loop_
_entity_poly.entity_id
_entity_poly.type
_entity_poly.pdbx_seq_one_letter_code
_entity_poly.pdbx_strand_id
1 'polypeptide(L)'
;MKKLKRSKFKSQDNDPLTPWEKAQQERKKKLKWGKYKFFKKKRIGNKLPDLVKQRKSILKRHLVCNLLIFFLLGLVSLYLVLPISKVQQLKVSGTDSLTDAAVIKASGVRKGNLLIRVMLNEKSIKDEVRKQVSDVKNLKLVISGTTVNYKVSESSIVGYVAKKGKYYSLNSLGRVSKIARDQAQGNSPLYYQFKDQKKLSSLAKQVARLSPNLRSAMSEIHYTPTDVNEEKIKVYMNDGNEVVATISTFAKKMAYYPDIKSKNNNKILVDFEVGAYSYPLK
;
A
#
# COMPACT_ATOMS: atom_id res chain seq x y z
N MET A 1 -6.89 20.34 -88.68
CA MET A 1 -7.31 21.75 -88.67
C MET A 1 -6.09 22.66 -88.55
N LYS A 2 -5.77 23.38 -89.63
CA LYS A 2 -4.55 24.23 -89.82
C LYS A 2 -4.70 25.53 -89.00
N LYS A 3 -3.71 25.82 -88.12
CA LYS A 3 -3.57 27.12 -87.47
C LYS A 3 -3.00 28.14 -88.45
N LEU A 4 -3.72 29.17 -88.74
CA LEU A 4 -3.31 30.32 -89.51
C LEU A 4 -2.29 31.15 -88.69
N LYS A 5 -1.06 31.33 -89.27
CA LYS A 5 -0.04 32.27 -88.82
C LYS A 5 -0.45 33.66 -89.27
N ARG A 6 -0.74 34.57 -88.32
CA ARG A 6 -0.82 36.02 -88.62
C ARG A 6 0.55 36.58 -88.77
N SER A 7 0.83 37.08 -89.96
CA SER A 7 2.05 37.84 -90.30
C SER A 7 2.02 39.19 -89.54
N LYS A 8 3.10 39.44 -88.83
CA LYS A 8 3.36 40.75 -88.25
C LYS A 8 3.87 41.67 -89.35
N PHE A 9 3.06 42.66 -89.70
CA PHE A 9 3.47 43.85 -90.49
C PHE A 9 4.47 44.65 -89.68
N LYS A 10 5.72 44.80 -90.15
CA LYS A 10 6.74 45.72 -89.64
C LYS A 10 6.56 47.01 -90.38
N SER A 11 5.94 48.00 -89.83
CA SER A 11 6.01 49.36 -90.24
C SER A 11 7.32 49.95 -89.66
N GLN A 12 8.26 50.30 -90.52
CA GLN A 12 9.43 51.13 -90.21
C GLN A 12 8.92 52.57 -90.34
N ASP A 13 8.51 53.19 -89.25
CA ASP A 13 8.36 54.62 -89.20
C ASP A 13 9.58 55.18 -88.39
N ASN A 14 10.51 55.75 -89.10
CA ASN A 14 11.64 56.48 -88.57
C ASN A 14 11.32 57.98 -88.35
N ASP A 15 10.10 58.28 -88.00
CA ASP A 15 9.73 59.66 -87.65
C ASP A 15 10.18 60.01 -86.23
N PRO A 16 10.82 61.19 -85.99
CA PRO A 16 11.24 61.60 -84.68
C PRO A 16 10.03 61.78 -83.78
N LEU A 17 10.02 60.98 -82.70
CA LEU A 17 8.93 61.01 -81.71
C LEU A 17 8.56 62.42 -81.29
N THR A 18 7.30 62.71 -81.36
CA THR A 18 6.70 64.01 -80.95
C THR A 18 6.98 64.29 -79.41
N PRO A 19 7.11 65.56 -79.02
CA PRO A 19 7.33 65.91 -77.62
C PRO A 19 6.36 65.19 -76.62
N TRP A 20 5.11 65.02 -77.06
CA TRP A 20 4.09 64.30 -76.27
C TRP A 20 4.39 62.82 -76.14
N GLU A 21 4.78 62.14 -77.16
CA GLU A 21 5.14 60.72 -77.14
C GLU A 21 6.41 60.48 -76.28
N LYS A 22 7.40 61.39 -76.33
CA LYS A 22 8.54 61.39 -75.41
C LYS A 22 8.10 61.49 -73.96
N ALA A 23 7.21 62.44 -73.67
CA ALA A 23 6.65 62.63 -72.31
C ALA A 23 5.81 61.40 -71.83
N GLN A 24 5.07 60.75 -72.76
CA GLN A 24 4.38 59.52 -72.42
C GLN A 24 5.34 58.34 -72.19
N GLN A 25 6.39 58.19 -72.97
CA GLN A 25 7.44 57.18 -72.71
C GLN A 25 8.14 57.38 -71.37
N GLU A 26 8.46 58.61 -71.02
CA GLU A 26 9.05 58.94 -69.73
C GLU A 26 8.09 58.68 -68.58
N ARG A 27 6.78 59.01 -68.73
CA ARG A 27 5.77 58.65 -67.73
C ARG A 27 5.63 57.14 -67.60
N LYS A 28 5.64 56.39 -68.72
CA LYS A 28 5.60 54.92 -68.71
C LYS A 28 6.89 54.32 -68.08
N LYS A 29 8.06 54.92 -68.30
CA LYS A 29 9.31 54.51 -67.66
C LYS A 29 9.26 54.83 -66.14
N LYS A 30 8.79 55.97 -65.75
CA LYS A 30 8.61 56.34 -64.30
C LYS A 30 7.57 55.46 -63.63
N LEU A 31 6.48 55.13 -64.30
CA LEU A 31 5.46 54.21 -63.81
C LEU A 31 5.95 52.74 -63.73
N LYS A 32 6.77 52.28 -64.64
CA LYS A 32 7.43 50.95 -64.55
C LYS A 32 8.44 50.89 -63.42
N TRP A 33 9.17 51.96 -63.15
CA TRP A 33 10.10 52.00 -62.01
C TRP A 33 9.38 52.12 -60.68
N GLY A 34 8.20 52.76 -60.62
CA GLY A 34 7.37 52.83 -59.40
C GLY A 34 6.69 51.51 -59.04
N LYS A 35 6.42 50.63 -60.01
CA LYS A 35 5.76 49.34 -59.77
C LYS A 35 6.65 48.24 -59.19
N TYR A 36 7.97 48.40 -59.12
CA TYR A 36 8.88 47.39 -58.58
C TYR A 36 9.47 47.75 -57.22
N LYS A 37 9.13 48.88 -56.64
CA LYS A 37 9.35 49.06 -55.21
C LYS A 37 8.10 48.60 -54.50
N PHE A 38 7.86 47.27 -54.40
CA PHE A 38 7.14 46.70 -53.29
C PHE A 38 7.92 47.14 -52.06
N PHE A 39 7.45 48.17 -51.37
CA PHE A 39 7.85 48.48 -50.03
C PHE A 39 7.51 47.22 -49.19
N LYS A 40 8.46 46.31 -49.08
CA LYS A 40 8.45 45.43 -47.92
C LYS A 40 8.43 46.32 -46.73
N LYS A 41 7.24 46.58 -46.14
CA LYS A 41 7.12 47.24 -44.83
C LYS A 41 8.04 46.46 -43.92
N LYS A 42 9.26 47.00 -43.68
CA LYS A 42 10.19 46.42 -42.71
C LYS A 42 9.45 46.50 -41.39
N ARG A 43 8.85 45.38 -40.94
CA ARG A 43 8.27 45.28 -39.61
C ARG A 43 9.33 45.77 -38.63
N ILE A 44 8.93 46.60 -37.68
CA ILE A 44 9.84 47.25 -36.71
C ILE A 44 10.76 46.19 -36.04
N GLY A 45 10.27 44.94 -35.86
CA GLY A 45 11.04 43.79 -35.34
C GLY A 45 12.23 43.33 -36.17
N ASN A 46 12.34 43.75 -37.48
CA ASN A 46 13.50 43.42 -38.30
C ASN A 46 14.65 44.43 -38.20
N LYS A 47 14.41 45.56 -37.47
CA LYS A 47 15.42 46.61 -37.27
C LYS A 47 16.43 46.29 -36.15
N LEU A 48 16.12 45.31 -35.30
CA LEU A 48 16.96 44.89 -34.17
C LEU A 48 17.19 43.39 -34.24
N PRO A 49 18.21 42.92 -35.01
CA PRO A 49 18.46 41.51 -35.25
C PRO A 49 18.70 40.69 -33.95
N ASP A 50 19.29 41.31 -32.94
CA ASP A 50 19.61 40.64 -31.69
C ASP A 50 18.35 40.38 -30.83
N LEU A 51 17.41 41.32 -30.78
CA LEU A 51 16.13 41.13 -30.10
C LEU A 51 15.26 40.06 -30.81
N VAL A 52 15.34 40.01 -32.12
CA VAL A 52 14.63 38.99 -32.90
C VAL A 52 15.23 37.60 -32.63
N LYS A 53 16.57 37.47 -32.54
CA LYS A 53 17.24 36.25 -32.16
C LYS A 53 16.91 35.79 -30.75
N GLN A 54 16.92 36.71 -29.77
CA GLN A 54 16.54 36.45 -28.37
C GLN A 54 15.09 35.98 -28.27
N ARG A 55 14.13 36.67 -28.90
CA ARG A 55 12.71 36.25 -28.91
C ARG A 55 12.54 34.86 -29.55
N LYS A 56 13.21 34.57 -30.67
CA LYS A 56 13.17 33.25 -31.28
C LYS A 56 13.76 32.17 -30.38
N SER A 57 14.85 32.47 -29.66
CA SER A 57 15.49 31.54 -28.73
C SER A 57 14.56 31.24 -27.53
N ILE A 58 13.94 32.27 -26.94
CA ILE A 58 12.99 32.12 -25.84
C ILE A 58 11.76 31.33 -26.29
N LEU A 59 11.18 31.67 -27.45
CA LEU A 59 10.04 30.92 -28.01
C LEU A 59 10.38 29.45 -28.28
N LYS A 60 11.56 29.17 -28.84
CA LYS A 60 12.02 27.79 -29.05
C LYS A 60 12.17 27.05 -27.74
N ARG A 61 12.75 27.69 -26.70
CA ARG A 61 12.91 27.08 -25.37
C ARG A 61 11.54 26.74 -24.74
N HIS A 62 10.59 27.68 -24.76
CA HIS A 62 9.23 27.44 -24.28
C HIS A 62 8.51 26.33 -25.05
N LEU A 63 8.67 26.33 -26.38
CA LEU A 63 8.07 25.29 -27.23
C LEU A 63 8.65 23.92 -26.91
N VAL A 64 9.97 23.81 -26.77
CA VAL A 64 10.64 22.56 -26.40
C VAL A 64 10.23 22.11 -25.01
N CYS A 65 10.19 23.02 -24.02
CA CYS A 65 9.74 22.70 -22.66
C CYS A 65 8.29 22.18 -22.66
N ASN A 66 7.38 22.89 -23.34
CA ASN A 66 5.99 22.44 -23.42
C ASN A 66 5.86 21.08 -24.14
N LEU A 67 6.59 20.88 -25.22
CA LEU A 67 6.60 19.60 -25.94
C LEU A 67 7.10 18.46 -25.03
N LEU A 68 8.16 18.70 -24.25
CA LEU A 68 8.68 17.73 -23.28
C LEU A 68 7.65 17.41 -22.19
N ILE A 69 6.93 18.43 -21.68
CA ILE A 69 5.88 18.21 -20.68
C ILE A 69 4.76 17.33 -21.28
N PHE A 70 4.28 17.65 -22.48
CA PHE A 70 3.23 16.85 -23.12
C PHE A 70 3.72 15.44 -23.45
N PHE A 71 4.97 15.28 -23.87
CA PHE A 71 5.56 13.99 -24.11
C PHE A 71 5.64 13.15 -22.84
N LEU A 72 6.09 13.76 -21.73
CA LEU A 72 6.14 13.10 -20.42
C LEU A 72 4.73 12.68 -19.93
N LEU A 73 3.75 13.58 -20.08
CA LEU A 73 2.36 13.26 -19.74
C LEU A 73 1.82 12.10 -20.61
N GLY A 74 2.17 12.10 -21.90
CA GLY A 74 1.84 11.00 -22.80
C GLY A 74 2.45 9.66 -22.36
N LEU A 75 3.72 9.65 -21.97
CA LEU A 75 4.39 8.46 -21.44
C LEU A 75 3.74 7.95 -20.15
N VAL A 76 3.42 8.86 -19.21
CA VAL A 76 2.71 8.51 -17.98
C VAL A 76 1.34 7.93 -18.28
N SER A 77 0.59 8.56 -19.18
CA SER A 77 -0.74 8.06 -19.60
C SER A 77 -0.64 6.67 -20.23
N LEU A 78 0.32 6.47 -21.11
CA LEU A 78 0.59 5.17 -21.74
C LEU A 78 0.92 4.10 -20.68
N TYR A 79 1.82 4.42 -19.73
CA TYR A 79 2.16 3.52 -18.63
C TYR A 79 0.95 3.11 -17.82
N LEU A 80 0.03 4.03 -17.49
CA LEU A 80 -1.17 3.74 -16.71
C LEU A 80 -2.16 2.80 -17.42
N VAL A 81 -2.19 2.84 -18.75
CA VAL A 81 -3.07 1.97 -19.57
C VAL A 81 -2.49 0.56 -19.70
N LEU A 82 -1.16 0.44 -19.77
CA LEU A 82 -0.49 -0.84 -19.99
C LEU A 82 -0.72 -1.83 -18.83
N PRO A 83 -0.87 -3.13 -19.12
CA PRO A 83 -1.05 -4.17 -18.10
C PRO A 83 0.14 -4.29 -17.14
N ILE A 84 1.32 -3.81 -17.52
CA ILE A 84 2.55 -3.80 -16.70
C ILE A 84 2.43 -2.89 -15.47
N SER A 85 1.54 -1.89 -15.51
CA SER A 85 1.24 -1.00 -14.38
C SER A 85 0.22 -1.58 -13.40
N LYS A 86 -0.38 -2.73 -13.74
CA LYS A 86 -1.50 -3.33 -13.00
C LYS A 86 -1.08 -4.62 -12.30
N VAL A 87 -1.71 -4.88 -11.16
CA VAL A 87 -1.56 -6.15 -10.43
C VAL A 87 -2.15 -7.29 -11.26
N GLN A 88 -1.32 -8.25 -11.66
CA GLN A 88 -1.76 -9.45 -12.39
C GLN A 88 -1.91 -10.65 -11.45
N GLN A 89 -1.03 -10.78 -10.46
CA GLN A 89 -1.04 -11.89 -9.52
C GLN A 89 -0.94 -11.40 -8.08
N LEU A 90 -1.65 -12.11 -7.20
CA LEU A 90 -1.59 -11.93 -5.77
C LEU A 90 -1.10 -13.26 -5.18
N LYS A 91 -0.02 -13.22 -4.42
CA LYS A 91 0.54 -14.40 -3.74
C LYS A 91 0.63 -14.13 -2.24
N VAL A 92 0.39 -15.14 -1.44
CA VAL A 92 0.55 -15.09 0.01
C VAL A 92 1.57 -16.14 0.40
N SER A 93 2.39 -15.87 1.37
CA SER A 93 3.40 -16.80 1.89
C SER A 93 3.59 -16.60 3.39
N GLY A 94 3.93 -17.69 4.11
CA GLY A 94 4.12 -17.69 5.56
C GLY A 94 2.80 -17.82 6.33
N THR A 95 1.79 -18.40 5.71
CA THR A 95 0.53 -18.77 6.35
C THR A 95 0.56 -20.26 6.69
N ASP A 96 0.27 -20.61 7.94
CA ASP A 96 0.13 -21.98 8.42
C ASP A 96 -1.35 -22.32 8.68
N SER A 97 -2.05 -21.47 9.40
CA SER A 97 -3.46 -21.66 9.78
C SER A 97 -4.43 -20.74 9.05
N LEU A 98 -3.93 -19.67 8.43
CA LEU A 98 -4.71 -18.70 7.67
C LEU A 98 -4.84 -19.14 6.20
N THR A 99 -6.03 -18.94 5.64
CA THR A 99 -6.22 -19.12 4.19
C THR A 99 -5.74 -17.89 3.43
N ASP A 100 -5.03 -18.11 2.33
CA ASP A 100 -4.56 -17.04 1.43
C ASP A 100 -5.70 -16.10 1.01
N ALA A 101 -6.88 -16.68 0.74
CA ALA A 101 -8.07 -15.96 0.37
C ALA A 101 -8.52 -14.94 1.44
N ALA A 102 -8.37 -15.26 2.73
CA ALA A 102 -8.72 -14.36 3.83
C ALA A 102 -7.80 -13.14 3.86
N VAL A 103 -6.50 -13.33 3.65
CA VAL A 103 -5.51 -12.25 3.61
C VAL A 103 -5.73 -11.34 2.40
N ILE A 104 -5.93 -11.93 1.22
CA ILE A 104 -6.20 -11.20 -0.03
C ILE A 104 -7.49 -10.39 0.09
N LYS A 105 -8.57 -10.99 0.60
CA LYS A 105 -9.85 -10.31 0.82
C LYS A 105 -9.71 -9.13 1.78
N ALA A 106 -9.00 -9.33 2.90
CA ALA A 106 -8.76 -8.30 3.89
C ALA A 106 -7.88 -7.16 3.37
N SER A 107 -6.98 -7.42 2.43
CA SER A 107 -6.13 -6.39 1.82
C SER A 107 -6.89 -5.41 0.93
N GLY A 108 -8.08 -5.79 0.43
CA GLY A 108 -8.86 -5.01 -0.54
C GLY A 108 -8.21 -4.87 -1.92
N VAL A 109 -7.03 -5.45 -2.14
CA VAL A 109 -6.32 -5.40 -3.42
C VAL A 109 -6.87 -6.49 -4.34
N ARG A 110 -7.14 -6.10 -5.59
CA ARG A 110 -7.66 -6.99 -6.64
C ARG A 110 -6.76 -6.99 -7.86
N LYS A 111 -6.83 -8.05 -8.66
CA LYS A 111 -6.23 -8.04 -10.00
C LYS A 111 -6.76 -6.86 -10.79
N GLY A 112 -5.89 -6.17 -11.52
CA GLY A 112 -6.22 -4.96 -12.27
C GLY A 112 -6.03 -3.64 -11.49
N ASN A 113 -5.80 -3.65 -10.19
CA ASN A 113 -5.45 -2.45 -9.44
C ASN A 113 -4.08 -1.92 -9.91
N LEU A 114 -3.90 -0.60 -9.90
CA LEU A 114 -2.62 0.03 -10.23
C LEU A 114 -1.57 -0.27 -9.16
N LEU A 115 -0.39 -0.75 -9.56
CA LEU A 115 0.72 -1.06 -8.66
C LEU A 115 1.16 0.15 -7.84
N ILE A 116 1.22 1.33 -8.47
CA ILE A 116 1.58 2.57 -7.79
C ILE A 116 0.61 2.90 -6.64
N ARG A 117 -0.69 2.64 -6.85
CA ARG A 117 -1.72 2.83 -5.80
C ARG A 117 -1.51 1.87 -4.64
N VAL A 118 -1.14 0.62 -4.92
CA VAL A 118 -0.82 -0.38 -3.89
C VAL A 118 0.40 0.05 -3.09
N MET A 119 1.45 0.56 -3.76
CA MET A 119 2.66 1.08 -3.09
C MET A 119 2.35 2.27 -2.17
N LEU A 120 1.61 3.26 -2.69
CA LEU A 120 1.27 4.47 -1.92
C LEU A 120 0.38 4.16 -0.70
N ASN A 121 -0.46 3.14 -0.80
CA ASN A 121 -1.39 2.73 0.27
C ASN A 121 -0.90 1.53 1.10
N GLU A 122 0.38 1.16 0.99
CA GLU A 122 0.93 -0.01 1.68
C GLU A 122 0.62 -0.04 3.18
N LYS A 123 0.80 1.09 3.86
CA LYS A 123 0.51 1.21 5.30
C LYS A 123 -0.97 0.95 5.61
N SER A 124 -1.86 1.57 4.85
CA SER A 124 -3.31 1.42 5.00
C SER A 124 -3.76 -0.02 4.78
N ILE A 125 -3.20 -0.68 3.76
CA ILE A 125 -3.46 -2.09 3.45
C ILE A 125 -3.01 -2.99 4.60
N LYS A 126 -1.82 -2.76 5.15
CA LYS A 126 -1.29 -3.50 6.30
C LYS A 126 -2.18 -3.35 7.53
N ASP A 127 -2.62 -2.14 7.82
CA ASP A 127 -3.46 -1.85 8.97
C ASP A 127 -4.86 -2.47 8.82
N GLU A 128 -5.41 -2.47 7.60
CA GLU A 128 -6.70 -3.08 7.31
C GLU A 128 -6.66 -4.61 7.45
N VAL A 129 -5.62 -5.26 6.89
CA VAL A 129 -5.42 -6.70 7.08
C VAL A 129 -5.29 -7.05 8.57
N ARG A 130 -4.53 -6.28 9.35
CA ARG A 130 -4.38 -6.52 10.80
C ARG A 130 -5.67 -6.32 11.59
N LYS A 131 -6.57 -5.45 11.13
CA LYS A 131 -7.88 -5.25 11.76
C LYS A 131 -8.86 -6.37 11.46
N GLN A 132 -8.84 -6.86 10.22
CA GLN A 132 -9.78 -7.88 9.76
C GLN A 132 -9.32 -9.30 10.13
N VAL A 133 -8.00 -9.55 10.05
CA VAL A 133 -7.39 -10.85 10.34
C VAL A 133 -6.56 -10.74 11.62
N SER A 134 -7.14 -11.18 12.75
CA SER A 134 -6.56 -11.05 14.08
C SER A 134 -5.24 -11.81 14.25
N ASP A 135 -5.06 -12.89 13.49
CA ASP A 135 -3.93 -13.81 13.64
C ASP A 135 -2.66 -13.37 12.89
N VAL A 136 -2.73 -12.24 12.17
CA VAL A 136 -1.56 -11.63 11.53
C VAL A 136 -0.73 -10.84 12.54
N LYS A 137 0.47 -11.33 12.83
CA LYS A 137 1.47 -10.64 13.67
C LYS A 137 2.17 -9.55 12.86
N ASN A 138 2.68 -9.91 11.69
CA ASN A 138 3.35 -9.00 10.78
C ASN A 138 2.98 -9.27 9.33
N LEU A 139 2.95 -8.22 8.53
CA LEU A 139 2.67 -8.29 7.10
C LEU A 139 3.67 -7.42 6.36
N LYS A 140 4.39 -8.00 5.40
CA LYS A 140 5.24 -7.28 4.46
C LYS A 140 4.66 -7.42 3.06
N LEU A 141 4.47 -6.32 2.38
CA LEU A 141 4.18 -6.30 0.94
C LEU A 141 5.50 -6.25 0.17
N VAL A 142 5.65 -7.16 -0.78
CA VAL A 142 6.78 -7.17 -1.71
C VAL A 142 6.21 -7.20 -3.12
N ILE A 143 6.47 -6.16 -3.90
CA ILE A 143 6.04 -6.08 -5.29
C ILE A 143 7.20 -6.56 -6.16
N SER A 144 6.94 -7.57 -6.97
CA SER A 144 7.89 -8.15 -7.92
C SER A 144 7.25 -8.16 -9.32
N GLY A 145 7.67 -7.23 -10.17
CA GLY A 145 7.02 -6.99 -11.46
C GLY A 145 5.55 -6.64 -11.28
N THR A 146 4.65 -7.46 -11.82
CA THR A 146 3.18 -7.29 -11.73
C THR A 146 2.54 -8.14 -10.61
N THR A 147 3.37 -8.81 -9.81
CA THR A 147 2.91 -9.67 -8.71
C THR A 147 3.06 -8.96 -7.37
N VAL A 148 2.00 -8.96 -6.57
CA VAL A 148 2.03 -8.50 -5.18
C VAL A 148 2.12 -9.72 -4.27
N ASN A 149 3.24 -9.83 -3.54
CA ASN A 149 3.50 -10.89 -2.59
C ASN A 149 3.25 -10.39 -1.16
N TYR A 150 2.32 -11.02 -0.47
CA TYR A 150 2.06 -10.81 0.96
C TYR A 150 2.89 -11.81 1.75
N LYS A 151 3.96 -11.34 2.42
CA LYS A 151 4.69 -12.16 3.38
C LYS A 151 4.06 -11.97 4.75
N VAL A 152 3.32 -12.97 5.18
CA VAL A 152 2.58 -12.99 6.46
C VAL A 152 3.44 -13.71 7.50
N SER A 153 3.48 -13.14 8.71
CA SER A 153 3.95 -13.84 9.90
C SER A 153 2.75 -13.99 10.82
N GLU A 154 2.32 -15.19 11.06
CA GLU A 154 1.21 -15.47 11.96
C GLU A 154 1.62 -15.31 13.42
N SER A 155 0.67 -14.93 14.24
CA SER A 155 0.84 -14.95 15.69
C SER A 155 0.46 -16.31 16.24
N SER A 156 1.31 -16.86 17.11
CA SER A 156 1.02 -18.15 17.74
C SER A 156 -0.28 -18.09 18.55
N ILE A 157 -1.09 -19.15 18.45
CA ILE A 157 -2.27 -19.33 19.30
C ILE A 157 -1.78 -19.68 20.70
N VAL A 158 -2.31 -19.00 21.72
CA VAL A 158 -1.99 -19.20 23.13
C VAL A 158 -3.15 -19.84 23.90
N GLY A 159 -4.26 -20.11 23.22
CA GLY A 159 -5.42 -20.79 23.77
C GLY A 159 -6.71 -20.39 23.07
N TYR A 160 -7.83 -20.74 23.67
CA TYR A 160 -9.16 -20.48 23.14
C TYR A 160 -10.07 -19.85 24.19
N VAL A 161 -10.85 -18.87 23.79
CA VAL A 161 -11.89 -18.29 24.62
C VAL A 161 -13.17 -19.06 24.39
N ALA A 162 -13.68 -19.71 25.44
CA ALA A 162 -14.97 -20.39 25.41
C ALA A 162 -16.10 -19.37 25.57
N LYS A 163 -17.02 -19.31 24.61
CA LYS A 163 -18.16 -18.39 24.64
C LYS A 163 -19.37 -19.01 23.95
N LYS A 164 -20.46 -19.18 24.72
CA LYS A 164 -21.74 -19.72 24.22
C LYS A 164 -21.58 -21.07 23.47
N GLY A 165 -20.81 -22.00 24.02
CA GLY A 165 -20.57 -23.32 23.41
C GLY A 165 -19.69 -23.33 22.17
N LYS A 166 -19.05 -22.21 21.84
CA LYS A 166 -18.09 -22.09 20.73
C LYS A 166 -16.73 -21.64 21.26
N TYR A 167 -15.68 -21.95 20.51
CA TYR A 167 -14.30 -21.63 20.84
C TYR A 167 -13.72 -20.63 19.86
N TYR A 168 -13.09 -19.59 20.36
CA TYR A 168 -12.47 -18.54 19.57
C TYR A 168 -10.98 -18.51 19.87
N SER A 169 -10.12 -18.65 18.86
CA SER A 169 -8.67 -18.62 19.06
C SER A 169 -8.22 -17.28 19.66
N LEU A 170 -7.35 -17.39 20.65
CA LEU A 170 -6.68 -16.26 21.31
C LEU A 170 -5.20 -16.31 20.92
N ASN A 171 -4.70 -15.25 20.29
CA ASN A 171 -3.33 -15.20 19.85
C ASN A 171 -2.38 -14.54 20.86
N SER A 172 -1.07 -14.68 20.61
CA SER A 172 -0.01 -14.12 21.48
C SER A 172 -0.01 -12.60 21.60
N LEU A 173 -0.76 -11.89 20.76
CA LEU A 173 -0.98 -10.45 20.85
C LEU A 173 -2.18 -10.09 21.73
N GLY A 174 -2.91 -11.11 22.22
CA GLY A 174 -4.13 -10.92 23.02
C GLY A 174 -5.36 -10.55 22.21
N ARG A 175 -5.37 -10.90 20.91
CA ARG A 175 -6.54 -10.70 20.05
C ARG A 175 -7.32 -11.98 19.93
N VAL A 176 -8.64 -11.86 20.06
CA VAL A 176 -9.57 -12.98 19.89
C VAL A 176 -10.02 -13.03 18.43
N SER A 177 -9.97 -14.22 17.83
CA SER A 177 -10.46 -14.44 16.47
C SER A 177 -11.96 -14.18 16.38
N LYS A 178 -12.40 -13.70 15.22
CA LYS A 178 -13.83 -13.56 14.93
C LYS A 178 -14.45 -14.86 14.41
N ILE A 179 -13.61 -15.86 14.10
CA ILE A 179 -14.04 -17.16 13.56
C ILE A 179 -14.32 -18.09 14.74
N ALA A 180 -15.58 -18.49 14.87
CA ALA A 180 -15.99 -19.50 15.85
C ALA A 180 -15.59 -20.91 15.38
N ARG A 181 -15.18 -21.74 16.30
CA ARG A 181 -14.88 -23.17 16.11
C ARG A 181 -15.76 -24.00 17.04
N ASP A 182 -16.11 -25.19 16.58
CA ASP A 182 -16.88 -26.13 17.40
C ASP A 182 -16.04 -26.82 18.49
N GLN A 183 -14.72 -26.91 18.25
CA GLN A 183 -13.76 -27.52 19.17
C GLN A 183 -12.47 -26.71 19.24
N ALA A 184 -11.85 -26.69 20.42
CA ALA A 184 -10.49 -26.20 20.59
C ALA A 184 -9.51 -27.19 19.94
N GLN A 185 -8.49 -26.69 19.26
CA GLN A 185 -7.48 -27.51 18.60
C GLN A 185 -6.19 -27.54 19.40
N GLY A 186 -5.57 -28.72 19.44
CA GLY A 186 -4.31 -28.91 20.13
C GLY A 186 -4.45 -28.85 21.65
N ASN A 187 -3.29 -28.86 22.33
CA ASN A 187 -3.18 -28.83 23.78
C ASN A 187 -2.95 -27.40 24.26
N SER A 188 -3.98 -26.57 24.12
CA SER A 188 -3.93 -25.14 24.47
C SER A 188 -4.99 -24.80 25.49
N PRO A 189 -4.72 -23.93 26.48
CA PRO A 189 -5.65 -23.63 27.56
C PRO A 189 -6.93 -22.94 27.07
N LEU A 190 -8.03 -23.23 27.78
CA LEU A 190 -9.32 -22.57 27.61
C LEU A 190 -9.44 -21.39 28.57
N TYR A 191 -9.90 -20.27 28.08
CA TYR A 191 -10.08 -19.05 28.88
C TYR A 191 -11.55 -18.83 29.17
N TYR A 192 -11.87 -18.68 30.45
CA TYR A 192 -13.24 -18.52 30.97
C TYR A 192 -13.40 -17.22 31.74
N GLN A 193 -14.63 -16.66 31.74
CA GLN A 193 -15.09 -15.54 32.56
C GLN A 193 -14.39 -14.19 32.30
N PHE A 194 -13.62 -14.06 31.24
CA PHE A 194 -13.00 -12.78 30.84
C PHE A 194 -14.03 -11.87 30.17
N LYS A 195 -14.55 -10.88 30.95
CA LYS A 195 -15.41 -9.82 30.40
C LYS A 195 -14.57 -8.64 29.86
N ASP A 196 -13.43 -8.34 30.50
CA ASP A 196 -12.53 -7.26 30.10
C ASP A 196 -11.48 -7.77 29.10
N GLN A 197 -11.57 -7.23 27.87
CA GLN A 197 -10.62 -7.55 26.78
C GLN A 197 -9.19 -7.13 27.10
N LYS A 198 -8.98 -6.08 27.91
CA LYS A 198 -7.63 -5.62 28.28
C LYS A 198 -6.97 -6.63 29.22
N LYS A 199 -7.68 -7.14 30.22
CA LYS A 199 -7.18 -8.17 31.15
C LYS A 199 -6.88 -9.47 30.40
N LEU A 200 -7.76 -9.91 29.49
CA LEU A 200 -7.53 -11.06 28.62
C LEU A 200 -6.28 -10.87 27.73
N SER A 201 -6.14 -9.70 27.12
CA SER A 201 -4.98 -9.40 26.27
C SER A 201 -3.68 -9.37 27.07
N SER A 202 -3.70 -8.82 28.30
CA SER A 202 -2.54 -8.84 29.20
C SER A 202 -2.14 -10.26 29.57
N LEU A 203 -3.10 -11.10 29.94
CA LEU A 203 -2.84 -12.50 30.26
C LEU A 203 -2.29 -13.27 29.04
N ALA A 204 -2.90 -13.12 27.88
CA ALA A 204 -2.43 -13.78 26.65
C ALA A 204 -0.96 -13.47 26.34
N LYS A 205 -0.55 -12.22 26.53
CA LYS A 205 0.86 -11.81 26.40
C LYS A 205 1.77 -12.46 27.44
N GLN A 206 1.29 -12.66 28.65
CA GLN A 206 2.05 -13.39 29.69
C GLN A 206 2.17 -14.87 29.35
N VAL A 207 1.07 -15.52 28.95
CA VAL A 207 1.06 -16.93 28.53
C VAL A 207 1.96 -17.15 27.31
N ALA A 208 2.02 -16.20 26.38
CA ALA A 208 2.91 -16.25 25.21
C ALA A 208 4.40 -16.31 25.58
N ARG A 209 4.79 -15.81 26.76
CA ARG A 209 6.18 -15.83 27.26
C ARG A 209 6.57 -17.15 27.88
N LEU A 210 5.60 -18.00 28.24
CA LEU A 210 5.86 -19.32 28.81
C LEU A 210 6.45 -20.26 27.76
N SER A 211 7.20 -21.26 28.21
CA SER A 211 7.67 -22.34 27.35
C SER A 211 6.48 -23.12 26.73
N PRO A 212 6.64 -23.72 25.55
CA PRO A 212 5.57 -24.51 24.94
C PRO A 212 5.05 -25.63 25.87
N ASN A 213 5.95 -26.31 26.56
CA ASN A 213 5.60 -27.40 27.51
C ASN A 213 4.71 -26.88 28.64
N LEU A 214 5.03 -25.72 29.21
CA LEU A 214 4.27 -25.14 30.30
C LEU A 214 2.90 -24.63 29.84
N ARG A 215 2.83 -24.09 28.61
CA ARG A 215 1.55 -23.70 28.02
C ARG A 215 0.63 -24.90 27.78
N SER A 216 1.17 -25.97 27.23
CA SER A 216 0.40 -27.20 26.97
C SER A 216 0.03 -27.97 28.25
N ALA A 217 0.69 -27.68 29.38
CA ALA A 217 0.34 -28.28 30.67
C ALA A 217 -0.88 -27.62 31.35
N MET A 218 -1.32 -26.46 30.86
CA MET A 218 -2.50 -25.76 31.38
C MET A 218 -3.75 -26.24 30.64
N SER A 219 -4.82 -26.57 31.39
CA SER A 219 -6.13 -26.96 30.85
C SER A 219 -7.05 -25.74 30.70
N GLU A 220 -7.28 -25.06 31.81
CA GLU A 220 -8.23 -23.94 31.87
C GLU A 220 -7.67 -22.79 32.67
N ILE A 221 -8.03 -21.58 32.27
CA ILE A 221 -7.70 -20.34 32.99
C ILE A 221 -8.98 -19.54 33.23
N HIS A 222 -9.33 -19.40 34.49
CA HIS A 222 -10.52 -18.67 34.93
C HIS A 222 -10.13 -17.32 35.49
N TYR A 223 -10.85 -16.29 35.09
CA TYR A 223 -10.71 -14.95 35.65
C TYR A 223 -11.59 -14.86 36.91
N THR A 224 -10.96 -14.73 38.07
CA THR A 224 -11.60 -14.77 39.38
C THR A 224 -11.20 -13.54 40.22
N PRO A 225 -11.53 -12.32 39.78
CA PRO A 225 -11.15 -11.10 40.50
C PRO A 225 -11.78 -11.05 41.89
N THR A 226 -11.06 -10.41 42.81
CA THR A 226 -11.54 -10.08 44.16
C THR A 226 -11.34 -8.59 44.40
N ASP A 227 -11.98 -8.04 45.44
CA ASP A 227 -11.83 -6.63 45.81
C ASP A 227 -10.37 -6.26 46.12
N VAL A 228 -9.58 -7.24 46.61
CA VAL A 228 -8.14 -7.07 46.93
C VAL A 228 -7.25 -7.24 45.72
N ASN A 229 -7.64 -8.12 44.78
CA ASN A 229 -6.83 -8.41 43.59
C ASN A 229 -7.74 -8.51 42.35
N GLU A 230 -7.84 -7.41 41.62
CA GLU A 230 -8.59 -7.34 40.36
C GLU A 230 -7.97 -8.16 39.23
N GLU A 231 -6.71 -8.60 39.38
CA GLU A 231 -5.98 -9.38 38.37
C GLU A 231 -5.89 -10.87 38.70
N LYS A 232 -6.63 -11.31 39.70
CA LYS A 232 -6.62 -12.70 40.14
C LYS A 232 -7.16 -13.63 39.08
N ILE A 233 -6.40 -14.70 38.85
CA ILE A 233 -6.75 -15.82 37.97
C ILE A 233 -6.56 -17.16 38.69
N LYS A 234 -7.35 -18.13 38.31
CA LYS A 234 -7.19 -19.53 38.73
C LYS A 234 -6.91 -20.39 37.50
N VAL A 235 -5.84 -21.16 37.51
CA VAL A 235 -5.41 -22.02 36.42
C VAL A 235 -5.55 -23.49 36.87
N TYR A 236 -6.22 -24.29 36.06
CA TYR A 236 -6.28 -25.74 36.20
C TYR A 236 -5.26 -26.36 35.31
N MET A 237 -4.42 -27.22 35.88
CA MET A 237 -3.35 -27.90 35.16
C MET A 237 -3.81 -29.30 34.71
N ASN A 238 -3.25 -29.82 33.61
CA ASN A 238 -3.60 -31.16 33.10
C ASN A 238 -3.24 -32.27 34.06
N ASP A 239 -2.31 -32.05 34.99
CA ASP A 239 -1.93 -33.00 36.03
C ASP A 239 -2.84 -33.01 37.26
N GLY A 240 -3.90 -32.17 37.23
CA GLY A 240 -4.89 -32.06 38.29
C GLY A 240 -4.51 -31.07 39.39
N ASN A 241 -3.39 -30.38 39.28
CA ASN A 241 -3.04 -29.31 40.20
C ASN A 241 -3.78 -28.01 39.85
N GLU A 242 -3.84 -27.11 40.82
CA GLU A 242 -4.43 -25.79 40.66
C GLU A 242 -3.37 -24.70 40.94
N VAL A 243 -3.45 -23.60 40.22
CA VAL A 243 -2.58 -22.44 40.43
C VAL A 243 -3.43 -21.19 40.56
N VAL A 244 -3.21 -20.44 41.61
CA VAL A 244 -3.80 -19.11 41.80
C VAL A 244 -2.68 -18.08 41.54
N ALA A 245 -2.95 -17.06 40.72
CA ALA A 245 -1.93 -16.10 40.35
C ALA A 245 -2.52 -14.73 40.00
N THR A 246 -1.63 -13.75 39.83
CA THR A 246 -1.95 -12.39 39.33
C THR A 246 -1.48 -12.26 37.91
N ILE A 247 -2.31 -11.71 37.03
CA ILE A 247 -2.05 -11.57 35.58
C ILE A 247 -0.67 -10.91 35.31
N SER A 248 -0.36 -9.80 35.98
CA SER A 248 0.83 -9.01 35.72
C SER A 248 2.14 -9.77 35.98
N THR A 249 2.14 -10.67 36.95
CA THR A 249 3.32 -11.45 37.39
C THR A 249 3.31 -12.91 36.88
N PHE A 250 2.28 -13.30 36.15
CA PHE A 250 1.99 -14.70 35.80
C PHE A 250 3.16 -15.42 35.15
N ALA A 251 3.72 -14.87 34.07
CA ALA A 251 4.80 -15.53 33.35
C ALA A 251 6.05 -15.76 34.23
N LYS A 252 6.39 -14.78 35.06
CA LYS A 252 7.57 -14.85 35.93
C LYS A 252 7.40 -15.93 37.00
N LYS A 253 6.23 -15.97 37.67
CA LYS A 253 5.99 -16.88 38.77
C LYS A 253 5.69 -18.30 38.29
N MET A 254 4.99 -18.44 37.17
CA MET A 254 4.66 -19.75 36.58
C MET A 254 5.90 -20.53 36.14
N ALA A 255 7.02 -19.87 35.90
CA ALA A 255 8.29 -20.51 35.58
C ALA A 255 8.80 -21.42 36.75
N TYR A 256 8.37 -21.16 37.99
CA TYR A 256 8.71 -22.00 39.17
C TYR A 256 7.80 -23.20 39.36
N TYR A 257 6.70 -23.28 38.64
CA TYR A 257 5.72 -24.38 38.79
C TYR A 257 6.32 -25.77 38.62
N PRO A 258 7.19 -26.06 37.62
CA PRO A 258 7.78 -27.39 37.47
C PRO A 258 8.60 -27.83 38.69
N ASP A 259 9.34 -26.91 39.29
CA ASP A 259 10.18 -27.19 40.48
C ASP A 259 9.31 -27.47 41.72
N ILE A 260 8.22 -26.71 41.87
CA ILE A 260 7.28 -26.93 42.96
C ILE A 260 6.56 -28.27 42.81
N LYS A 261 6.12 -28.58 41.57
CA LYS A 261 5.47 -29.85 41.27
C LYS A 261 6.37 -31.04 41.56
N SER A 262 7.66 -30.97 41.15
CA SER A 262 8.60 -32.06 41.31
C SER A 262 8.85 -32.44 42.77
N LYS A 263 8.61 -31.53 43.71
CA LYS A 263 8.79 -31.71 45.16
C LYS A 263 7.54 -32.26 45.86
N ASN A 264 6.42 -32.37 45.15
CA ASN A 264 5.13 -32.77 45.72
C ASN A 264 4.58 -33.97 44.92
N ASN A 265 4.28 -35.06 45.63
CA ASN A 265 3.72 -36.26 45.02
C ASN A 265 2.18 -36.22 44.94
N ASN A 266 1.53 -35.40 45.75
CA ASN A 266 0.09 -35.25 45.77
C ASN A 266 -0.38 -34.06 44.93
N LYS A 267 -1.66 -33.99 44.65
CA LYS A 267 -2.26 -32.80 44.01
C LYS A 267 -2.16 -31.62 44.94
N ILE A 268 -1.77 -30.49 44.38
CA ILE A 268 -1.49 -29.24 45.13
C ILE A 268 -2.21 -28.05 44.53
N LEU A 269 -2.54 -27.11 45.37
CA LEU A 269 -2.83 -25.72 45.05
C LEU A 269 -1.53 -24.92 45.19
N VAL A 270 -1.08 -24.28 44.13
CA VAL A 270 0.05 -23.35 44.15
C VAL A 270 -0.46 -21.92 44.16
N ASP A 271 -0.08 -21.17 45.18
CA ASP A 271 -0.45 -19.75 45.30
C ASP A 271 0.73 -18.85 44.92
N PHE A 272 0.54 -18.14 43.78
CA PHE A 272 1.44 -17.17 43.24
C PHE A 272 0.97 -15.72 43.36
N GLU A 273 -0.10 -15.45 44.13
CA GLU A 273 -0.56 -14.06 44.30
C GLU A 273 0.50 -13.18 44.96
N VAL A 274 0.97 -13.55 46.12
CA VAL A 274 1.96 -12.77 46.88
C VAL A 274 3.36 -13.42 46.79
N GLY A 275 3.43 -14.70 47.03
CA GLY A 275 4.67 -15.48 47.05
C GLY A 275 4.67 -16.65 46.07
N ALA A 276 5.23 -17.77 46.52
CA ALA A 276 5.16 -19.08 45.89
C ALA A 276 4.96 -20.12 46.98
N TYR A 277 3.70 -20.36 47.33
CA TYR A 277 3.30 -21.29 48.39
C TYR A 277 2.57 -22.48 47.74
N SER A 278 2.69 -23.65 48.36
CA SER A 278 1.93 -24.83 47.92
C SER A 278 1.18 -25.45 49.07
N TYR A 279 -0.07 -25.83 48.81
CA TYR A 279 -0.97 -26.46 49.78
C TYR A 279 -1.53 -27.77 49.18
N PRO A 280 -1.71 -28.83 49.97
CA PRO A 280 -2.38 -30.04 49.48
C PRO A 280 -3.82 -29.69 49.04
N LEU A 281 -4.21 -30.17 47.86
CA LEU A 281 -5.61 -30.17 47.42
C LEU A 281 -6.35 -31.25 48.19
N LYS A 282 -7.44 -30.85 48.90
CA LYS A 282 -8.31 -31.79 49.58
C LYS A 282 -9.20 -32.56 48.63
#